data_8bd4aa575e4514e9f0e624beb39cbb50
#
_entry.id   8bd4aa575e4514e9f0e624beb39cbb50
#
_cell.length_a   1.000
_cell.length_b   1.000
_cell.length_c   1.000
_cell.angle_alpha   90.00
_cell.angle_beta   90.00
_cell.angle_gamma   90.00
#
_symmetry.space_group_name_H-M   'P 1'
#
loop_
_entity.id
_entity.type
_entity.pdbx_description
1 polymer ?
#
loop_
_entity_poly.entity_id
_entity_poly.type
_entity_poly.pdbx_seq_one_letter_code
_entity_poly.pdbx_strand_id
1 'polypeptide(L)'
;MSRIYSSILSVFVLGAFAFFAAPAPAQDGNIPEKETVTIEKTLPNGGTVVVKKVGQEAAYATITIDGKSQEIDAFEPLSQVPEAARAAVEEAWNELGEIPKKTIKVDIDVSDAPDAAEWAERARSRVLYWYPKVVAMLDGEEAVDKIPDDFTIKLIFKDMDGVAYAAGREITVSTRHIKRNPKDFGLVVHETTHVAQAYPGVRETWAMEGATDYIRYYVTEARSNNHWAINPRTSKYTDSYGVTASFYDWIVRTLDPDFMKKIHRVFRIRGSVELFFVEEYGKSCQELWDEYIASLTKETR
;
A
#
# COMPACT_ATOMS: atom_id res chain seq x y z
N MET A 1 -15.92 65.15 9.10
CA MET A 1 -16.55 63.84 9.19
C MET A 1 -16.82 63.34 7.77
N SER A 2 -15.91 62.56 7.21
CA SER A 2 -16.07 62.00 5.87
C SER A 2 -15.91 60.48 5.98
N ARG A 3 -16.96 59.73 5.65
CA ARG A 3 -16.96 58.26 5.60
C ARG A 3 -16.54 57.85 4.22
N ILE A 4 -15.42 57.12 4.15
CA ILE A 4 -14.96 56.46 2.93
C ILE A 4 -15.62 55.05 2.91
N TYR A 5 -16.44 54.81 1.91
CA TYR A 5 -16.96 53.48 1.59
C TYR A 5 -15.93 52.79 0.68
N SER A 6 -15.37 51.69 1.16
CA SER A 6 -14.55 50.80 0.37
C SER A 6 -15.42 49.76 -0.29
N SER A 7 -15.53 49.81 -1.61
CA SER A 7 -16.27 48.83 -2.43
C SER A 7 -15.38 47.62 -2.66
N ILE A 8 -15.80 46.48 -2.12
CA ILE A 8 -15.18 45.18 -2.43
C ILE A 8 -15.77 44.67 -3.75
N LEU A 9 -14.93 44.67 -4.79
CA LEU A 9 -15.26 44.12 -6.10
C LEU A 9 -15.06 42.60 -6.04
N SER A 10 -16.14 41.83 -5.99
CA SER A 10 -16.12 40.39 -6.10
C SER A 10 -15.96 40.01 -7.57
N VAL A 11 -14.77 39.51 -7.92
CA VAL A 11 -14.50 38.91 -9.24
C VAL A 11 -15.01 37.47 -9.21
N PHE A 12 -16.15 37.21 -9.86
CA PHE A 12 -16.59 35.86 -10.18
C PHE A 12 -15.73 35.35 -11.36
N VAL A 13 -14.81 34.42 -11.08
CA VAL A 13 -14.16 33.63 -12.13
C VAL A 13 -15.10 32.49 -12.47
N LEU A 14 -15.78 32.61 -13.61
CA LEU A 14 -16.47 31.47 -14.23
C LEU A 14 -15.39 30.52 -14.79
N GLY A 15 -15.01 29.53 -14.03
CA GLY A 15 -14.25 28.40 -14.51
C GLY A 15 -15.11 27.52 -15.39
N ALA A 16 -14.79 27.45 -16.69
CA ALA A 16 -15.38 26.46 -17.60
C ALA A 16 -14.90 25.07 -17.15
N PHE A 17 -15.78 24.31 -16.50
CA PHE A 17 -15.55 22.90 -16.26
C PHE A 17 -15.68 22.15 -17.58
N ALA A 18 -14.55 21.71 -18.14
CA ALA A 18 -14.55 20.72 -19.18
C ALA A 18 -15.04 19.40 -18.57
N PHE A 19 -16.23 18.97 -18.95
CA PHE A 19 -16.70 17.60 -18.68
C PHE A 19 -15.79 16.64 -19.46
N PHE A 20 -14.80 16.06 -18.80
CA PHE A 20 -14.18 14.86 -19.28
C PHE A 20 -15.18 13.72 -19.09
N ALA A 21 -15.68 13.18 -20.19
CA ALA A 21 -16.48 11.95 -20.14
C ALA A 21 -15.60 10.88 -19.45
N ALA A 22 -16.16 10.26 -18.40
CA ALA A 22 -15.53 9.12 -17.77
C ALA A 22 -15.20 8.06 -18.85
N PRO A 23 -14.01 7.42 -18.81
CA PRO A 23 -13.73 6.33 -19.72
C PRO A 23 -14.83 5.28 -19.61
N ALA A 24 -15.32 4.79 -20.75
CA ALA A 24 -16.30 3.72 -20.75
C ALA A 24 -15.73 2.52 -19.99
N PRO A 25 -16.52 1.85 -19.12
CA PRO A 25 -16.07 0.67 -18.42
C PRO A 25 -15.59 -0.38 -19.44
N ALA A 26 -14.49 -1.06 -19.13
CA ALA A 26 -13.97 -2.14 -19.95
C ALA A 26 -15.11 -3.14 -20.25
N GLN A 27 -15.39 -3.39 -21.53
CA GLN A 27 -16.57 -4.15 -21.96
C GLN A 27 -16.47 -5.66 -21.69
N ASP A 28 -15.28 -6.16 -21.36
CA ASP A 28 -15.03 -7.55 -21.02
C ASP A 28 -14.55 -7.62 -19.59
N GLY A 29 -15.26 -8.40 -18.75
CA GLY A 29 -14.98 -8.57 -17.32
C GLY A 29 -13.65 -9.25 -16.99
N ASN A 30 -12.66 -9.13 -17.87
CA ASN A 30 -11.32 -9.64 -17.71
C ASN A 30 -10.51 -8.62 -16.92
N ILE A 31 -10.34 -8.84 -15.61
CA ILE A 31 -9.44 -8.06 -14.78
C ILE A 31 -8.03 -8.26 -15.34
N PRO A 32 -7.32 -7.18 -15.75
CA PRO A 32 -5.98 -7.32 -16.33
C PRO A 32 -5.06 -8.10 -15.39
N GLU A 33 -4.40 -9.14 -15.90
CA GLU A 33 -3.34 -9.80 -15.14
C GLU A 33 -2.25 -8.78 -14.80
N LYS A 34 -1.71 -8.89 -13.57
CA LYS A 34 -0.58 -8.06 -13.16
C LYS A 34 0.62 -8.39 -14.04
N GLU A 35 1.24 -7.37 -14.58
CA GLU A 35 2.48 -7.52 -15.36
C GLU A 35 3.55 -8.22 -14.51
N THR A 36 4.20 -9.24 -15.08
CA THR A 36 5.29 -9.96 -14.43
C THR A 36 6.59 -9.69 -15.17
N VAL A 37 7.57 -9.14 -14.47
CA VAL A 37 8.93 -8.96 -14.97
C VAL A 37 9.81 -10.05 -14.38
N THR A 38 10.65 -10.68 -15.22
CA THR A 38 11.58 -11.73 -14.80
C THR A 38 12.98 -11.40 -15.31
N ILE A 39 13.98 -11.45 -14.42
CA ILE A 39 15.40 -11.28 -14.73
C ILE A 39 16.11 -12.58 -14.33
N GLU A 40 16.86 -13.17 -15.26
CA GLU A 40 17.64 -14.38 -15.02
C GLU A 40 19.13 -14.08 -15.16
N LYS A 41 19.93 -14.54 -14.20
CA LYS A 41 21.40 -14.40 -14.21
C LYS A 41 22.05 -15.73 -13.85
N THR A 42 23.11 -16.06 -14.57
CA THR A 42 23.96 -17.25 -14.27
C THR A 42 25.14 -16.78 -13.43
N LEU A 43 25.42 -17.50 -12.36
CA LEU A 43 26.52 -17.20 -11.45
C LEU A 43 27.86 -17.85 -11.99
N PRO A 44 29.01 -17.29 -11.62
CA PRO A 44 30.32 -17.87 -12.06
C PRO A 44 30.54 -19.33 -11.63
N ASN A 45 29.88 -19.77 -10.56
CA ASN A 45 29.95 -21.14 -10.06
C ASN A 45 28.92 -22.10 -10.71
N GLY A 46 28.20 -21.65 -11.75
CA GLY A 46 27.15 -22.42 -12.43
C GLY A 46 25.78 -22.38 -11.74
N GLY A 47 25.64 -21.67 -10.60
CA GLY A 47 24.34 -21.41 -9.99
C GLY A 47 23.49 -20.40 -10.79
N THR A 48 22.25 -20.24 -10.41
CA THR A 48 21.31 -19.31 -11.05
C THR A 48 20.62 -18.38 -10.05
N VAL A 49 20.31 -17.17 -10.51
CA VAL A 49 19.45 -16.20 -9.83
C VAL A 49 18.30 -15.87 -10.75
N VAL A 50 17.09 -16.11 -10.32
CA VAL A 50 15.86 -15.73 -11.02
C VAL A 50 15.12 -14.72 -10.16
N VAL A 51 15.05 -13.46 -10.59
CA VAL A 51 14.33 -12.40 -9.90
C VAL A 51 13.01 -12.17 -10.59
N LYS A 52 11.92 -12.16 -9.84
CA LYS A 52 10.57 -11.89 -10.34
C LYS A 52 9.93 -10.73 -9.60
N LYS A 53 9.21 -9.91 -10.35
CA LYS A 53 8.36 -8.84 -9.82
C LYS A 53 6.98 -8.92 -10.46
N VAL A 54 5.93 -8.88 -9.65
CA VAL A 54 4.53 -8.93 -10.11
C VAL A 54 3.84 -7.63 -9.73
N GLY A 55 3.51 -6.82 -10.73
CA GLY A 55 2.88 -5.52 -10.49
C GLY A 55 3.72 -4.61 -9.59
N GLN A 56 3.14 -4.13 -8.51
CA GLN A 56 3.80 -3.26 -7.53
C GLN A 56 4.35 -4.00 -6.30
N GLU A 57 4.24 -5.32 -6.26
CA GLU A 57 4.80 -6.13 -5.18
C GLU A 57 6.32 -5.98 -5.08
N ALA A 58 6.86 -6.33 -3.90
CA ALA A 58 8.30 -6.49 -3.78
C ALA A 58 8.78 -7.60 -4.72
N ALA A 59 9.86 -7.36 -5.44
CA ALA A 59 10.51 -8.43 -6.17
C ALA A 59 11.05 -9.50 -5.21
N TYR A 60 11.18 -10.72 -5.69
CA TYR A 60 11.83 -11.80 -4.96
C TYR A 60 12.84 -12.51 -5.86
N ALA A 61 13.91 -12.95 -5.25
CA ALA A 61 14.96 -13.69 -5.92
C ALA A 61 14.90 -15.18 -5.53
N THR A 62 14.79 -16.07 -6.50
CA THR A 62 15.05 -17.51 -6.32
C THR A 62 16.50 -17.77 -6.69
N ILE A 63 17.30 -18.17 -5.71
CA ILE A 63 18.75 -18.41 -5.85
C ILE A 63 18.98 -19.90 -5.77
N THR A 64 19.59 -20.48 -6.81
CA THR A 64 19.94 -21.91 -6.85
C THR A 64 21.44 -22.08 -6.94
N ILE A 65 22.05 -22.73 -5.95
CA ILE A 65 23.48 -23.06 -5.88
C ILE A 65 23.58 -24.51 -5.43
N ASP A 66 24.36 -25.30 -6.14
CA ASP A 66 24.58 -26.73 -5.88
C ASP A 66 23.27 -27.53 -5.73
N GLY A 67 22.28 -27.21 -6.57
CA GLY A 67 20.98 -27.86 -6.58
C GLY A 67 20.05 -27.49 -5.41
N LYS A 68 20.45 -26.57 -4.53
CA LYS A 68 19.61 -26.05 -3.44
C LYS A 68 19.09 -24.68 -3.80
N SER A 69 17.79 -24.47 -3.63
CA SER A 69 17.14 -23.19 -3.89
C SER A 69 16.70 -22.53 -2.60
N GLN A 70 16.85 -21.19 -2.53
CA GLN A 70 16.25 -20.34 -1.51
C GLN A 70 15.58 -19.15 -2.18
N GLU A 71 14.51 -18.65 -1.55
CA GLU A 71 13.79 -17.44 -1.97
C GLU A 71 14.06 -16.31 -0.97
N ILE A 72 14.33 -15.11 -1.49
CA ILE A 72 14.60 -13.90 -0.69
C ILE A 72 13.82 -12.75 -1.30
N ASP A 73 13.02 -12.07 -0.52
CA ASP A 73 12.31 -10.87 -0.93
C ASP A 73 13.22 -9.63 -0.92
N ALA A 74 12.92 -8.64 -1.77
CA ALA A 74 13.72 -7.42 -1.91
C ALA A 74 13.74 -6.54 -0.64
N PHE A 75 12.84 -6.73 0.29
CA PHE A 75 12.87 -6.07 1.60
C PHE A 75 13.76 -6.78 2.63
N GLU A 76 14.25 -7.98 2.36
CA GLU A 76 15.21 -8.65 3.25
C GLU A 76 16.62 -8.08 3.05
N PRO A 77 17.44 -8.02 4.11
CA PRO A 77 18.79 -7.50 3.99
C PRO A 77 19.65 -8.32 3.01
N LEU A 78 20.46 -7.67 2.17
CA LEU A 78 21.41 -8.32 1.25
C LEU A 78 22.37 -9.27 1.98
N SER A 79 22.58 -9.10 3.28
CA SER A 79 23.38 -10.02 4.10
C SER A 79 22.80 -11.44 4.18
N GLN A 80 21.51 -11.60 3.94
CA GLN A 80 20.83 -12.91 3.87
C GLN A 80 21.01 -13.59 2.50
N VAL A 81 21.40 -12.84 1.47
CA VAL A 81 21.73 -13.38 0.15
C VAL A 81 23.06 -14.08 0.21
N PRO A 82 23.20 -15.33 -0.29
CA PRO A 82 24.48 -16.01 -0.40
C PRO A 82 25.52 -15.13 -1.11
N GLU A 83 26.74 -15.09 -0.59
CA GLU A 83 27.78 -14.19 -1.09
C GLU A 83 28.00 -14.31 -2.60
N ALA A 84 28.00 -15.53 -3.12
CA ALA A 84 28.17 -15.81 -4.56
C ALA A 84 27.05 -15.21 -5.44
N ALA A 85 25.85 -14.96 -4.88
CA ALA A 85 24.71 -14.44 -5.62
C ALA A 85 24.44 -12.95 -5.34
N ARG A 86 25.09 -12.36 -4.33
CA ARG A 86 24.76 -11.03 -3.80
C ARG A 86 24.82 -9.94 -4.86
N ALA A 87 25.89 -9.89 -5.65
CA ALA A 87 26.04 -8.89 -6.70
C ALA A 87 24.96 -9.02 -7.80
N ALA A 88 24.63 -10.25 -8.20
CA ALA A 88 23.61 -10.50 -9.22
C ALA A 88 22.20 -10.14 -8.75
N VAL A 89 21.88 -10.39 -7.48
CA VAL A 89 20.61 -10.02 -6.87
C VAL A 89 20.51 -8.48 -6.74
N GLU A 90 21.55 -7.83 -6.23
CA GLU A 90 21.59 -6.37 -6.06
C GLU A 90 21.43 -5.65 -7.41
N GLU A 91 22.14 -6.11 -8.45
CA GLU A 91 21.99 -5.56 -9.81
C GLU A 91 20.56 -5.71 -10.34
N ALA A 92 19.94 -6.88 -10.19
CA ALA A 92 18.57 -7.11 -10.62
C ALA A 92 17.55 -6.27 -9.81
N TRP A 93 17.77 -6.10 -8.51
CA TRP A 93 16.92 -5.23 -7.69
C TRP A 93 17.05 -3.76 -8.07
N ASN A 94 18.25 -3.28 -8.41
CA ASN A 94 18.45 -1.93 -8.95
C ASN A 94 17.72 -1.75 -10.29
N GLU A 95 17.84 -2.72 -11.19
CA GLU A 95 17.17 -2.71 -12.50
C GLU A 95 15.65 -2.65 -12.37
N LEU A 96 15.08 -3.34 -11.39
CA LEU A 96 13.65 -3.36 -11.10
C LEU A 96 13.18 -2.19 -10.21
N GLY A 97 14.09 -1.30 -9.78
CA GLY A 97 13.76 -0.20 -8.88
C GLY A 97 13.36 -0.64 -7.47
N GLU A 98 13.89 -1.79 -7.01
CA GLU A 98 13.54 -2.36 -5.71
C GLU A 98 14.32 -1.73 -4.55
N ILE A 99 15.50 -1.15 -4.82
CA ILE A 99 16.28 -0.44 -3.81
C ILE A 99 15.65 0.94 -3.59
N PRO A 100 15.13 1.25 -2.39
CA PRO A 100 14.51 2.54 -2.13
C PRO A 100 15.48 3.71 -2.37
N LYS A 101 15.04 4.72 -3.13
CA LYS A 101 15.82 5.94 -3.39
C LYS A 101 16.06 6.77 -2.13
N LYS A 102 15.21 6.61 -1.12
CA LYS A 102 15.28 7.32 0.16
C LYS A 102 15.28 6.33 1.31
N THR A 103 16.23 6.50 2.20
CA THR A 103 16.31 5.72 3.44
C THR A 103 15.78 6.56 4.60
N ILE A 104 14.95 5.96 5.45
CA ILE A 104 14.49 6.52 6.72
C ILE A 104 15.17 5.80 7.88
N LYS A 105 14.95 6.29 9.11
CA LYS A 105 15.39 5.61 10.33
C LYS A 105 14.24 4.84 10.95
N VAL A 106 14.53 3.68 11.51
CA VAL A 106 13.56 2.90 12.29
C VAL A 106 14.19 2.50 13.61
N ASP A 107 13.64 3.01 14.70
CA ASP A 107 14.03 2.68 16.06
C ASP A 107 13.13 1.56 16.59
N ILE A 108 13.72 0.56 17.24
CA ILE A 108 12.99 -0.58 17.82
C ILE A 108 13.04 -0.46 19.34
N ASP A 109 11.87 -0.60 19.95
CA ASP A 109 11.69 -0.66 21.38
C ASP A 109 11.04 -1.99 21.80
N VAL A 110 11.87 -2.92 22.24
CA VAL A 110 11.48 -4.24 22.78
C VAL A 110 11.72 -4.33 24.27
N SER A 111 11.83 -3.18 24.99
CA SER A 111 12.12 -3.15 26.43
C SER A 111 11.11 -3.98 27.24
N ASP A 112 9.83 -3.93 26.87
CA ASP A 112 8.75 -4.69 27.49
C ASP A 112 8.57 -6.11 26.90
N ALA A 113 9.30 -6.45 25.82
CA ALA A 113 9.16 -7.71 25.09
C ALA A 113 10.46 -8.14 24.39
N PRO A 114 11.54 -8.43 25.13
CA PRO A 114 12.84 -8.77 24.52
C PRO A 114 12.83 -10.02 23.64
N ASP A 115 11.88 -10.92 23.84
CA ASP A 115 11.64 -12.10 23.00
C ASP A 115 11.08 -11.77 21.60
N ALA A 116 10.62 -10.54 21.38
CA ALA A 116 10.18 -10.09 20.07
C ALA A 116 11.32 -9.54 19.17
N ALA A 117 12.57 -9.48 19.65
CA ALA A 117 13.67 -8.79 18.97
C ALA A 117 13.91 -9.29 17.53
N GLU A 118 13.93 -10.60 17.29
CA GLU A 118 14.10 -11.15 15.94
C GLU A 118 12.96 -10.76 15.01
N TRP A 119 11.73 -10.87 15.49
CA TRP A 119 10.54 -10.45 14.72
C TRP A 119 10.58 -8.95 14.42
N ALA A 120 11.01 -8.14 15.39
CA ALA A 120 11.13 -6.69 15.27
C ALA A 120 12.14 -6.27 14.19
N GLU A 121 13.27 -6.95 14.07
CA GLU A 121 14.25 -6.68 13.00
C GLU A 121 13.68 -7.02 11.61
N ARG A 122 12.94 -8.09 11.47
CA ARG A 122 12.25 -8.44 10.23
C ARG A 122 11.14 -7.43 9.90
N ALA A 123 10.43 -6.93 10.90
CA ALA A 123 9.45 -5.86 10.75
C ALA A 123 10.12 -4.55 10.29
N ARG A 124 11.26 -4.21 10.90
CA ARG A 124 12.08 -3.04 10.53
C ARG A 124 12.44 -3.03 9.04
N SER A 125 12.90 -4.16 8.50
CA SER A 125 13.25 -4.28 7.08
C SER A 125 12.07 -3.92 6.17
N ARG A 126 10.85 -4.32 6.55
CA ARG A 126 9.63 -3.99 5.81
C ARG A 126 9.25 -2.52 5.90
N VAL A 127 9.37 -1.90 7.07
CA VAL A 127 9.15 -0.46 7.25
C VAL A 127 10.11 0.35 6.39
N LEU A 128 11.40 0.02 6.44
CA LEU A 128 12.45 0.69 5.66
C LEU A 128 12.17 0.61 4.14
N TYR A 129 11.70 -0.53 3.69
CA TYR A 129 11.40 -0.77 2.28
C TYR A 129 10.08 -0.13 1.84
N TRP A 130 8.99 -0.34 2.61
CA TRP A 130 7.66 0.04 2.17
C TRP A 130 7.31 1.50 2.43
N TYR A 131 7.83 2.14 3.48
CA TYR A 131 7.45 3.52 3.79
C TYR A 131 7.67 4.49 2.61
N PRO A 132 8.86 4.59 1.99
CA PRO A 132 9.06 5.49 0.85
C PRO A 132 8.22 5.07 -0.37
N LYS A 133 8.01 3.77 -0.60
CA LYS A 133 7.16 3.28 -1.69
C LYS A 133 5.68 3.65 -1.46
N VAL A 134 5.18 3.54 -0.25
CA VAL A 134 3.82 3.96 0.10
C VAL A 134 3.66 5.48 -0.07
N VAL A 135 4.64 6.27 0.33
CA VAL A 135 4.65 7.73 0.07
C VAL A 135 4.58 8.00 -1.43
N ALA A 136 5.36 7.29 -2.26
CA ALA A 136 5.31 7.42 -3.71
C ALA A 136 3.95 7.05 -4.30
N MET A 137 3.32 5.98 -3.80
CA MET A 137 2.00 5.53 -4.24
C MET A 137 0.90 6.56 -3.93
N LEU A 138 0.96 7.20 -2.78
CA LEU A 138 -0.07 8.11 -2.28
C LEU A 138 0.14 9.55 -2.78
N ASP A 139 1.36 10.07 -2.66
CA ASP A 139 1.70 11.48 -2.91
C ASP A 139 2.55 11.70 -4.18
N GLY A 140 3.03 10.61 -4.81
CA GLY A 140 3.89 10.64 -5.99
C GLY A 140 5.39 10.61 -5.66
N GLU A 141 6.21 10.31 -6.67
CA GLU A 141 7.67 10.15 -6.53
C GLU A 141 8.37 11.41 -5.96
N GLU A 142 7.90 12.59 -6.34
CA GLU A 142 8.47 13.86 -5.83
C GLU A 142 8.27 14.04 -4.31
N ALA A 143 7.31 13.37 -3.70
CA ALA A 143 7.08 13.42 -2.27
C ALA A 143 8.14 12.62 -1.50
N VAL A 144 8.72 11.59 -2.12
CA VAL A 144 9.80 10.79 -1.53
C VAL A 144 11.04 11.64 -1.28
N ASP A 145 11.39 12.54 -2.23
CA ASP A 145 12.54 13.43 -2.08
C ASP A 145 12.37 14.46 -0.94
N LYS A 146 11.11 14.71 -0.54
CA LYS A 146 10.77 15.63 0.57
C LYS A 146 10.78 14.97 1.94
N ILE A 147 10.94 13.65 2.01
CA ILE A 147 11.10 12.96 3.31
C ILE A 147 12.37 13.48 3.98
N PRO A 148 12.32 13.99 5.23
CA PRO A 148 13.51 14.48 5.93
C PRO A 148 14.57 13.37 6.12
N ASP A 149 15.86 13.71 6.07
CA ASP A 149 16.96 12.74 6.24
C ASP A 149 17.00 12.12 7.65
N ASP A 150 16.42 12.81 8.63
CA ASP A 150 16.29 12.36 10.01
C ASP A 150 14.89 11.77 10.32
N PHE A 151 14.09 11.52 9.29
CA PHE A 151 12.75 10.92 9.50
C PHE A 151 12.86 9.57 10.16
N THR A 152 12.25 9.44 11.34
CA THR A 152 12.32 8.24 12.15
C THR A 152 10.92 7.70 12.43
N ILE A 153 10.72 6.40 12.24
CA ILE A 153 9.55 5.64 12.71
C ILE A 153 9.99 4.80 13.90
N LYS A 154 9.21 4.80 14.98
CA LYS A 154 9.46 3.98 16.16
C LYS A 154 8.56 2.76 16.15
N LEU A 155 9.13 1.56 16.22
CA LEU A 155 8.43 0.29 16.42
C LEU A 155 8.48 -0.07 17.91
N ILE A 156 7.31 -0.22 18.53
CA ILE A 156 7.17 -0.49 19.96
C ILE A 156 6.43 -1.83 20.13
N PHE A 157 6.98 -2.72 20.94
CA PHE A 157 6.41 -4.04 21.17
C PHE A 157 5.89 -4.13 22.60
N LYS A 158 4.57 -4.40 22.74
CA LYS A 158 3.91 -4.45 24.05
C LYS A 158 2.99 -5.65 24.19
N ASP A 159 2.84 -6.13 25.40
CA ASP A 159 1.79 -7.09 25.75
C ASP A 159 0.46 -6.34 25.87
N MET A 160 -0.33 -6.36 24.79
CA MET A 160 -1.62 -5.67 24.73
C MET A 160 -2.65 -6.48 23.95
N ASP A 161 -3.92 -6.14 24.12
CA ASP A 161 -5.01 -6.63 23.30
C ASP A 161 -5.01 -5.97 21.91
N GLY A 162 -5.64 -6.61 20.93
CA GLY A 162 -5.64 -6.15 19.53
C GLY A 162 -4.46 -6.69 18.72
N VAL A 163 -4.18 -6.02 17.61
CA VAL A 163 -3.15 -6.43 16.64
C VAL A 163 -1.98 -5.46 16.65
N ALA A 164 -2.21 -4.23 16.22
CA ALA A 164 -1.26 -3.12 16.18
C ALA A 164 -2.04 -1.81 16.04
N TYR A 165 -1.34 -0.69 16.17
CA TYR A 165 -1.85 0.63 15.81
C TYR A 165 -0.72 1.61 15.53
N ALA A 166 -0.99 2.60 14.67
CA ALA A 166 -0.10 3.72 14.43
C ALA A 166 -0.61 5.01 15.13
N ALA A 167 0.30 5.74 15.73
CA ALA A 167 0.04 7.06 16.32
C ALA A 167 1.18 8.03 15.97
N GLY A 168 0.93 8.94 15.03
CA GLY A 168 1.97 9.80 14.48
C GLY A 168 3.04 8.97 13.76
N ARG A 169 4.26 8.94 14.29
CA ARG A 169 5.38 8.14 13.75
C ARG A 169 5.72 6.92 14.62
N GLU A 170 4.83 6.53 15.51
CA GLU A 170 5.00 5.36 16.37
C GLU A 170 4.02 4.27 15.91
N ILE A 171 4.54 3.06 15.77
CA ILE A 171 3.78 1.84 15.49
C ILE A 171 3.92 0.94 16.71
N THR A 172 2.80 0.65 17.37
CA THR A 172 2.78 -0.28 18.51
C THR A 172 2.22 -1.61 18.06
N VAL A 173 2.96 -2.69 18.32
CA VAL A 173 2.63 -4.07 17.90
C VAL A 173 2.34 -4.91 19.12
N SER A 174 1.24 -5.66 19.08
CA SER A 174 0.86 -6.62 20.13
C SER A 174 1.73 -7.88 20.07
N THR A 175 2.48 -8.13 21.14
CA THR A 175 3.27 -9.37 21.25
C THR A 175 2.39 -10.61 21.39
N ARG A 176 1.17 -10.48 21.92
CA ARG A 176 0.17 -11.55 21.94
C ARG A 176 -0.25 -11.94 20.54
N HIS A 177 -0.41 -10.95 19.65
CA HIS A 177 -0.78 -11.20 18.26
C HIS A 177 0.34 -11.92 17.50
N ILE A 178 1.57 -11.39 17.53
CA ILE A 178 2.68 -11.98 16.77
C ILE A 178 3.10 -13.36 17.27
N LYS A 179 2.92 -13.66 18.55
CA LYS A 179 3.12 -15.02 19.09
C LYS A 179 2.12 -16.05 18.52
N ARG A 180 0.89 -15.62 18.25
CA ARG A 180 -0.15 -16.48 17.63
C ARG A 180 -0.03 -16.49 16.10
N ASN A 181 0.45 -15.41 15.51
CA ASN A 181 0.54 -15.20 14.07
C ASN A 181 1.98 -14.76 13.68
N PRO A 182 3.00 -15.62 13.84
CA PRO A 182 4.40 -15.21 13.71
C PRO A 182 4.81 -14.81 12.28
N LYS A 183 3.96 -15.11 11.29
CA LYS A 183 4.18 -14.76 9.87
C LYS A 183 3.39 -13.54 9.43
N ASP A 184 2.56 -12.94 10.27
CA ASP A 184 1.73 -11.79 9.94
C ASP A 184 2.55 -10.48 9.96
N PHE A 185 3.46 -10.34 8.99
CA PHE A 185 4.23 -9.11 8.81
C PHE A 185 3.46 -8.02 8.05
N GLY A 186 2.38 -8.36 7.38
CA GLY A 186 1.53 -7.40 6.68
C GLY A 186 0.91 -6.37 7.61
N LEU A 187 0.68 -6.72 8.88
CA LEU A 187 0.25 -5.75 9.90
C LEU A 187 1.19 -4.55 9.99
N VAL A 188 2.51 -4.76 9.84
CA VAL A 188 3.50 -3.67 9.92
C VAL A 188 3.39 -2.75 8.71
N VAL A 189 3.10 -3.31 7.53
CA VAL A 189 2.88 -2.51 6.31
C VAL A 189 1.57 -1.72 6.42
N HIS A 190 0.52 -2.32 6.98
CA HIS A 190 -0.74 -1.63 7.29
C HIS A 190 -0.47 -0.40 8.17
N GLU A 191 0.21 -0.57 9.30
CA GLU A 191 0.52 0.55 10.21
C GLU A 191 1.50 1.57 9.59
N THR A 192 2.47 1.10 8.79
CA THR A 192 3.37 1.97 8.02
C THR A 192 2.60 2.84 7.04
N THR A 193 1.52 2.30 6.45
CA THR A 193 0.63 3.06 5.57
C THR A 193 -0.07 4.17 6.33
N HIS A 194 -0.57 3.93 7.55
CA HIS A 194 -1.13 4.99 8.40
C HIS A 194 -0.12 6.10 8.73
N VAL A 195 1.15 5.75 8.97
CA VAL A 195 2.22 6.75 9.16
C VAL A 195 2.40 7.60 7.90
N ALA A 196 2.40 7.01 6.72
CA ALA A 196 2.50 7.75 5.45
C ALA A 196 1.26 8.58 5.16
N GLN A 197 0.07 8.07 5.45
CA GLN A 197 -1.20 8.77 5.30
C GLN A 197 -1.23 10.05 6.14
N ALA A 198 -0.79 10.02 7.38
CA ALA A 198 -0.71 11.17 8.30
C ALA A 198 -1.97 12.09 8.23
N TYR A 199 -3.16 11.50 8.19
CA TYR A 199 -4.40 12.24 8.02
C TYR A 199 -4.73 13.08 9.26
N PRO A 200 -5.22 14.31 9.09
CA PRO A 200 -5.56 15.19 10.21
C PRO A 200 -6.84 14.75 10.94
N GLY A 201 -7.40 13.62 10.58
CA GLY A 201 -8.66 13.03 11.03
C GLY A 201 -9.54 12.71 9.84
N VAL A 202 -10.22 11.57 9.88
CA VAL A 202 -11.06 11.05 8.81
C VAL A 202 -12.47 10.84 9.33
N ARG A 203 -13.49 11.18 8.53
CA ARG A 203 -14.90 10.98 8.90
C ARG A 203 -15.31 9.54 8.66
N GLU A 204 -14.94 9.04 7.49
CA GLU A 204 -15.26 7.69 7.02
C GLU A 204 -14.09 6.76 7.29
N THR A 205 -13.96 6.27 8.53
CA THR A 205 -12.85 5.38 8.95
C THR A 205 -12.82 4.09 8.15
N TRP A 206 -13.99 3.57 7.77
CA TRP A 206 -14.09 2.38 6.92
C TRP A 206 -13.33 2.56 5.59
N ALA A 207 -13.41 3.75 5.01
CA ALA A 207 -12.77 4.05 3.74
C ALA A 207 -11.24 4.19 3.89
N MET A 208 -10.78 4.79 4.97
CA MET A 208 -9.37 4.90 5.32
C MET A 208 -8.75 3.52 5.56
N GLU A 209 -9.38 2.69 6.39
CA GLU A 209 -8.92 1.33 6.66
C GLU A 209 -8.92 0.46 5.40
N GLY A 210 -9.92 0.63 4.53
CA GLY A 210 -9.96 -0.03 3.24
C GLY A 210 -8.81 0.38 2.32
N ALA A 211 -8.43 1.66 2.30
CA ALA A 211 -7.28 2.14 1.54
C ALA A 211 -5.96 1.57 2.08
N THR A 212 -5.85 1.45 3.39
CA THR A 212 -4.69 0.87 4.08
C THR A 212 -4.56 -0.62 3.78
N ASP A 213 -5.65 -1.36 3.88
CA ASP A 213 -5.69 -2.79 3.57
C ASP A 213 -5.57 -3.08 2.07
N TYR A 214 -5.97 -2.15 1.17
CA TYR A 214 -5.65 -2.27 -0.25
C TYR A 214 -4.13 -2.35 -0.46
N ILE A 215 -3.36 -1.45 0.17
CA ILE A 215 -1.89 -1.49 0.08
C ILE A 215 -1.37 -2.79 0.68
N ARG A 216 -1.85 -3.22 1.83
CA ARG A 216 -1.43 -4.46 2.45
C ARG A 216 -1.71 -5.67 1.55
N TYR A 217 -2.96 -5.93 1.19
CA TYR A 217 -3.36 -7.19 0.56
C TYR A 217 -3.20 -7.21 -0.96
N TYR A 218 -3.40 -6.07 -1.63
CA TYR A 218 -3.41 -6.02 -3.09
C TYR A 218 -2.12 -5.50 -3.71
N VAL A 219 -1.27 -4.85 -2.90
CA VAL A 219 0.05 -4.39 -3.33
C VAL A 219 1.16 -5.24 -2.71
N THR A 220 1.18 -5.38 -1.37
CA THR A 220 2.35 -5.96 -0.69
C THR A 220 2.26 -7.45 -0.41
N GLU A 221 1.05 -8.00 -0.29
CA GLU A 221 0.78 -9.43 -0.04
C GLU A 221 0.01 -10.09 -1.18
N ALA A 222 -0.05 -9.51 -2.37
CA ALA A 222 -0.89 -9.98 -3.46
C ALA A 222 -0.56 -11.41 -3.93
N ARG A 223 0.70 -11.86 -3.76
CA ARG A 223 1.11 -13.26 -4.03
C ARG A 223 0.50 -14.28 -3.07
N SER A 224 0.08 -13.84 -1.89
CA SER A 224 -0.44 -14.75 -0.86
C SER A 224 -1.85 -15.25 -1.14
N ASN A 225 -2.54 -14.71 -2.18
CA ASN A 225 -3.96 -14.95 -2.46
C ASN A 225 -4.89 -14.74 -1.24
N ASN A 226 -4.46 -13.92 -0.28
CA ASN A 226 -5.23 -13.57 0.92
C ASN A 226 -6.34 -12.56 0.58
N HIS A 227 -7.06 -12.80 -0.51
CA HIS A 227 -8.20 -11.98 -0.88
C HIS A 227 -9.37 -12.27 0.07
N TRP A 228 -9.98 -11.21 0.56
CA TRP A 228 -11.16 -11.33 1.39
C TRP A 228 -12.33 -11.90 0.58
N ALA A 229 -12.93 -12.94 1.11
CA ALA A 229 -14.13 -13.52 0.51
C ALA A 229 -15.30 -12.53 0.65
N ILE A 230 -15.77 -12.02 -0.48
CA ILE A 230 -16.94 -11.14 -0.52
C ILE A 230 -18.20 -12.01 -0.64
N ASN A 231 -19.11 -11.83 0.30
CA ASN A 231 -20.44 -12.41 0.18
C ASN A 231 -21.37 -11.39 -0.53
N PRO A 232 -21.77 -11.65 -1.80
CA PRO A 232 -22.56 -10.70 -2.56
C PRO A 232 -23.91 -10.30 -1.95
N ARG A 233 -24.40 -11.08 -0.99
CA ARG A 233 -25.71 -10.84 -0.35
C ARG A 233 -25.61 -10.05 0.95
N THR A 234 -24.49 -10.08 1.63
CA THR A 234 -24.37 -9.54 3.00
C THR A 234 -23.26 -8.54 3.16
N SER A 235 -22.17 -8.62 2.39
CA SER A 235 -21.06 -7.66 2.46
C SER A 235 -21.48 -6.27 1.98
N LYS A 236 -20.92 -5.25 2.62
CA LYS A 236 -21.13 -3.83 2.29
C LYS A 236 -19.77 -3.15 2.13
N TYR A 237 -19.70 -2.14 1.26
CA TYR A 237 -18.47 -1.34 1.12
C TYR A 237 -18.01 -0.69 2.44
N THR A 238 -18.94 -0.50 3.38
CA THR A 238 -18.66 0.06 4.71
C THR A 238 -18.23 -0.97 5.75
N ASP A 239 -18.09 -2.24 5.41
CA ASP A 239 -17.63 -3.28 6.34
C ASP A 239 -16.15 -3.15 6.71
N SER A 240 -15.47 -2.15 6.09
CA SER A 240 -14.09 -1.76 6.39
C SER A 240 -13.03 -2.80 5.97
N TYR A 241 -11.77 -2.48 6.22
CA TYR A 241 -10.64 -3.39 6.01
C TYR A 241 -10.66 -4.11 4.65
N GLY A 242 -10.45 -5.41 4.64
CA GLY A 242 -10.32 -6.21 3.43
C GLY A 242 -11.55 -6.22 2.52
N VAL A 243 -12.78 -6.00 3.04
CA VAL A 243 -14.00 -5.88 2.21
C VAL A 243 -13.93 -4.61 1.37
N THR A 244 -13.63 -3.48 1.99
CA THR A 244 -13.46 -2.21 1.28
C THR A 244 -12.23 -2.24 0.37
N ALA A 245 -11.14 -2.87 0.81
CA ALA A 245 -9.93 -3.05 0.01
C ALA A 245 -10.19 -3.82 -1.29
N SER A 246 -11.03 -4.87 -1.25
CA SER A 246 -11.45 -5.62 -2.44
C SER A 246 -12.22 -4.74 -3.44
N PHE A 247 -13.09 -3.87 -2.93
CA PHE A 247 -13.80 -2.90 -3.75
C PHE A 247 -12.84 -1.88 -4.39
N TYR A 248 -11.87 -1.39 -3.63
CA TYR A 248 -10.87 -0.46 -4.16
C TYR A 248 -9.95 -1.11 -5.19
N ASP A 249 -9.59 -2.37 -5.02
CA ASP A 249 -8.84 -3.11 -6.03
C ASP A 249 -9.62 -3.24 -7.34
N TRP A 250 -10.95 -3.49 -7.26
CA TRP A 250 -11.80 -3.49 -8.43
C TRP A 250 -11.83 -2.11 -9.11
N ILE A 251 -11.96 -1.00 -8.37
CA ILE A 251 -11.92 0.35 -8.94
C ILE A 251 -10.59 0.60 -9.64
N VAL A 252 -9.48 0.34 -8.96
CA VAL A 252 -8.13 0.56 -9.51
C VAL A 252 -7.92 -0.20 -10.81
N ARG A 253 -8.39 -1.43 -10.90
CA ARG A 253 -8.17 -2.27 -12.07
C ARG A 253 -9.15 -2.04 -13.21
N THR A 254 -10.35 -1.57 -12.93
CA THR A 254 -11.41 -1.50 -13.94
C THR A 254 -11.84 -0.09 -14.32
N LEU A 255 -11.69 0.88 -13.42
CA LEU A 255 -12.21 2.23 -13.62
C LEU A 255 -11.11 3.29 -13.60
N ASP A 256 -10.21 3.25 -12.61
CA ASP A 256 -9.30 4.36 -12.36
C ASP A 256 -7.99 3.90 -11.69
N PRO A 257 -6.91 3.73 -12.45
CA PRO A 257 -5.59 3.35 -11.90
C PRO A 257 -5.04 4.35 -10.88
N ASP A 258 -5.46 5.61 -10.91
CA ASP A 258 -5.02 6.66 -9.99
C ASP A 258 -5.94 6.84 -8.77
N PHE A 259 -6.94 5.97 -8.61
CA PHE A 259 -7.92 6.03 -7.52
C PHE A 259 -7.27 6.24 -6.15
N MET A 260 -6.22 5.49 -5.82
CA MET A 260 -5.58 5.56 -4.51
C MET A 260 -4.97 6.95 -4.23
N LYS A 261 -4.39 7.61 -5.21
CA LYS A 261 -3.90 8.98 -5.08
C LYS A 261 -5.03 9.99 -4.90
N LYS A 262 -6.14 9.78 -5.61
CA LYS A 262 -7.31 10.67 -5.57
C LYS A 262 -8.00 10.59 -4.22
N ILE A 263 -8.33 9.39 -3.73
CA ILE A 263 -8.97 9.20 -2.42
C ILE A 263 -8.06 9.66 -1.27
N HIS A 264 -6.74 9.46 -1.38
CA HIS A 264 -5.77 9.98 -0.43
C HIS A 264 -5.86 11.51 -0.30
N ARG A 265 -5.97 12.24 -1.41
CA ARG A 265 -6.15 13.71 -1.38
C ARG A 265 -7.44 14.11 -0.67
N VAL A 266 -8.55 13.37 -0.87
CA VAL A 266 -9.81 13.60 -0.16
C VAL A 266 -9.61 13.50 1.35
N PHE A 267 -8.93 12.47 1.83
CA PHE A 267 -8.64 12.32 3.26
C PHE A 267 -7.72 13.42 3.80
N ARG A 268 -6.72 13.84 3.04
CA ARG A 268 -5.80 14.94 3.43
C ARG A 268 -6.52 16.25 3.71
N ILE A 269 -7.58 16.55 2.95
CA ILE A 269 -8.37 17.79 3.11
C ILE A 269 -9.62 17.59 3.95
N ARG A 270 -9.82 16.43 4.59
CA ARG A 270 -11.04 16.04 5.31
C ARG A 270 -12.30 16.14 4.44
N GLY A 271 -12.17 15.84 3.16
CA GLY A 271 -13.27 15.80 2.22
C GLY A 271 -14.26 14.68 2.52
N SER A 272 -15.39 14.70 1.84
CA SER A 272 -16.39 13.64 1.89
C SER A 272 -16.07 12.58 0.83
N VAL A 273 -15.99 11.34 1.24
CA VAL A 273 -15.80 10.19 0.32
C VAL A 273 -17.00 10.09 -0.62
N GLU A 274 -18.21 10.24 -0.15
CA GLU A 274 -19.42 10.17 -0.98
C GLU A 274 -19.45 11.27 -2.07
N LEU A 275 -19.11 12.51 -1.71
CA LEU A 275 -19.03 13.59 -2.68
C LEU A 275 -17.94 13.33 -3.72
N PHE A 276 -16.80 12.81 -3.30
CA PHE A 276 -15.72 12.44 -4.22
C PHE A 276 -16.20 11.42 -5.26
N PHE A 277 -16.91 10.37 -4.86
CA PHE A 277 -17.42 9.38 -5.80
C PHE A 277 -18.39 9.99 -6.81
N VAL A 278 -19.29 10.85 -6.35
CA VAL A 278 -20.24 11.54 -7.23
C VAL A 278 -19.53 12.50 -8.19
N GLU A 279 -18.57 13.27 -7.70
CA GLU A 279 -17.83 14.25 -8.52
C GLU A 279 -16.90 13.57 -9.53
N GLU A 280 -16.19 12.50 -9.14
CA GLU A 280 -15.19 11.86 -9.97
C GLU A 280 -15.81 10.85 -10.98
N TYR A 281 -16.85 10.10 -10.55
CA TYR A 281 -17.41 8.99 -11.34
C TYR A 281 -18.86 9.23 -11.77
N GLY A 282 -19.51 10.30 -11.34
CA GLY A 282 -20.93 10.55 -11.60
C GLY A 282 -21.87 9.56 -10.93
N LYS A 283 -21.39 8.80 -9.95
CA LYS A 283 -22.10 7.73 -9.24
C LYS A 283 -21.80 7.80 -7.75
N SER A 284 -22.79 7.43 -6.93
CA SER A 284 -22.59 7.22 -5.50
C SER A 284 -21.66 6.02 -5.23
N CYS A 285 -21.08 5.98 -4.04
CA CYS A 285 -20.29 4.82 -3.60
C CYS A 285 -21.12 3.52 -3.63
N GLN A 286 -22.42 3.60 -3.30
CA GLN A 286 -23.33 2.45 -3.35
C GLN A 286 -23.56 1.95 -4.79
N GLU A 287 -23.75 2.84 -5.75
CA GLU A 287 -23.95 2.43 -7.16
C GLU A 287 -22.72 1.71 -7.72
N LEU A 288 -21.50 2.21 -7.40
CA LEU A 288 -20.26 1.53 -7.82
C LEU A 288 -20.04 0.20 -7.06
N TRP A 289 -20.43 0.14 -5.79
CA TRP A 289 -20.43 -1.12 -5.05
C TRP A 289 -21.36 -2.17 -5.69
N ASP A 290 -22.55 -1.76 -6.09
CA ASP A 290 -23.51 -2.67 -6.76
C ASP A 290 -22.97 -3.19 -8.10
N GLU A 291 -22.24 -2.36 -8.85
CA GLU A 291 -21.53 -2.77 -10.07
C GLU A 291 -20.42 -3.78 -9.77
N TYR A 292 -19.63 -3.55 -8.71
CA TYR A 292 -18.63 -4.48 -8.25
C TYR A 292 -19.24 -5.84 -7.87
N ILE A 293 -20.30 -5.85 -7.09
CA ILE A 293 -21.00 -7.09 -6.70
C ILE A 293 -21.58 -7.81 -7.94
N ALA A 294 -22.11 -7.07 -8.89
CA ALA A 294 -22.61 -7.64 -10.15
C ALA A 294 -21.49 -8.29 -10.97
N SER A 295 -20.26 -7.73 -10.95
CA SER A 295 -19.11 -8.33 -11.63
C SER A 295 -18.73 -9.69 -11.05
N LEU A 296 -18.71 -9.82 -9.73
CA LEU A 296 -18.39 -11.09 -9.03
C LEU A 296 -19.39 -12.23 -9.36
N THR A 297 -20.65 -11.88 -9.61
CA THR A 297 -21.68 -12.89 -9.91
C THR A 297 -21.68 -13.36 -11.37
N LYS A 298 -21.07 -12.61 -12.28
CA LYS A 298 -20.90 -13.02 -13.68
C LYS A 298 -19.75 -14.02 -13.88
N GLU A 299 -18.70 -13.92 -13.08
CA GLU A 299 -17.53 -14.83 -13.16
C GLU A 299 -17.83 -16.25 -12.65
N THR A 300 -18.93 -16.44 -11.92
CA THR A 300 -19.33 -17.74 -11.36
C THR A 300 -20.28 -18.54 -12.28
N ARG A 301 -20.59 -18.05 -13.47
CA ARG A 301 -21.44 -18.72 -14.47
C ARG A 301 -20.64 -19.08 -15.71
#